data_562fc9d16a6847ccc4b0aaa5663a012d
#
_entry.id   562fc9d16a6847ccc4b0aaa5663a012d
#
_cell.length_a   1.000
_cell.length_b   1.000
_cell.length_c   1.000
_cell.angle_alpha   90.00
_cell.angle_beta   90.00
_cell.angle_gamma   90.00
#
_symmetry.space_group_name_H-M   'P 1'
#
loop_
_entity.id
_entity.type
_entity.pdbx_description
1 polymer ?
#
loop_
_entity_poly.entity_id
_entity_poly.type
_entity_poly.pdbx_seq_one_letter_code
_entity_poly.pdbx_strand_id
1 'polypeptide(L)'
;DEENAKVFLFTDRSIYRPGQIVYFKGIGVTKDFKTKKSILLQSKDSLNVIFSDANGQKVDSVKVVLNYFGSFNGKFKIPENKLNGEFGIDVEDYNNSSVSFSVEEYKRPKFYTEFEKVKGSFRVGDTVSITGFAKAYAGNNIDGAKVSYRVTRIARFLYPWMFWRIIMPHTQPLEITNGIITTDADGKFVIRFAAIPDLSLDKNTDPVFDYKVEADVTDINGETRSG
;
A
#
# COMPACT_ATOMS: atom_id res chain seq x y z
N ASP A 1 1.74 21.06 39.05
CA ASP A 1 2.15 21.90 37.90
C ASP A 1 2.41 21.09 36.62
N GLU A 2 1.87 19.86 36.52
CA GLU A 2 2.09 18.94 35.39
C GLU A 2 1.13 19.17 34.20
N GLU A 3 0.08 19.97 34.37
CA GLU A 3 -0.98 20.18 33.36
C GLU A 3 -0.48 20.74 32.01
N ASN A 4 0.71 21.28 31.91
CA ASN A 4 1.30 21.86 30.69
C ASN A 4 2.59 21.22 30.24
N ALA A 5 2.95 20.08 30.79
CA ALA A 5 4.12 19.32 30.38
C ALA A 5 3.79 18.45 29.15
N LYS A 6 4.71 18.37 28.22
CA LYS A 6 4.61 17.55 27.01
C LYS A 6 5.93 16.84 26.74
N VAL A 7 5.85 15.59 26.30
CA VAL A 7 7.00 14.83 25.86
C VAL A 7 6.95 14.66 24.34
N PHE A 8 7.98 15.08 23.64
CA PHE A 8 8.17 14.82 22.22
C PHE A 8 8.94 13.51 22.07
N LEU A 9 8.34 12.55 21.39
CA LEU A 9 8.93 11.25 21.12
C LEU A 9 9.40 11.15 19.67
N PHE A 10 10.50 10.44 19.47
CA PHE A 10 11.14 10.18 18.19
C PHE A 10 11.59 8.74 18.12
N THR A 11 11.48 8.12 16.95
CA THR A 11 12.06 6.80 16.67
C THR A 11 13.21 6.93 15.67
N ASP A 12 14.10 5.95 15.63
CA ASP A 12 15.24 5.93 14.69
C ASP A 12 14.81 5.68 13.25
N ARG A 13 13.60 5.14 13.03
CA ARG A 13 13.00 4.89 11.71
C ARG A 13 11.49 5.05 11.76
N SER A 14 10.88 5.20 10.58
CA SER A 14 9.43 5.21 10.43
C SER A 14 8.85 3.83 10.05
N ILE A 15 9.69 2.88 9.59
CA ILE A 15 9.28 1.53 9.16
C ILE A 15 10.24 0.51 9.71
N TYR A 16 9.68 -0.58 10.25
CA TYR A 16 10.41 -1.72 10.81
C TYR A 16 9.84 -3.04 10.32
N ARG A 17 10.58 -4.12 10.57
CA ARG A 17 10.11 -5.50 10.37
C ARG A 17 9.81 -6.14 11.72
N PRO A 18 8.90 -7.14 11.77
CA PRO A 18 8.79 -8.00 12.95
C PRO A 18 10.14 -8.52 13.41
N GLY A 19 10.35 -8.58 14.72
CA GLY A 19 11.60 -9.02 15.34
C GLY A 19 12.70 -7.96 15.45
N GLN A 20 12.59 -6.82 14.77
CA GLN A 20 13.57 -5.74 14.89
C GLN A 20 13.43 -4.97 16.20
N ILE A 21 14.48 -4.22 16.54
CA ILE A 21 14.49 -3.32 17.69
C ILE A 21 14.17 -1.92 17.20
N VAL A 22 13.16 -1.29 17.81
CA VAL A 22 12.88 0.15 17.69
C VAL A 22 13.63 0.87 18.82
N TYR A 23 14.44 1.85 18.45
CA TYR A 23 15.05 2.78 19.39
C TYR A 23 14.21 4.05 19.43
N PHE A 24 13.98 4.55 20.65
CA PHE A 24 13.24 5.79 20.81
C PHE A 24 13.99 6.77 21.70
N LYS A 25 13.69 8.05 21.52
CA LYS A 25 14.16 9.16 22.35
C LYS A 25 12.99 10.06 22.68
N GLY A 26 12.92 10.51 23.94
CA GLY A 26 11.95 11.50 24.38
C GLY A 26 12.63 12.75 24.91
N ILE A 27 11.99 13.91 24.71
CA ILE A 27 12.38 15.21 25.24
C ILE A 27 11.16 15.80 25.94
N GLY A 28 11.24 16.00 27.24
CA GLY A 28 10.19 16.62 28.04
C GLY A 28 10.38 18.14 28.08
N VAL A 29 9.27 18.84 27.84
CA VAL A 29 9.19 20.30 27.96
C VAL A 29 7.94 20.69 28.75
N THR A 30 8.04 21.78 29.48
CA THR A 30 6.89 22.42 30.15
C THR A 30 6.91 23.93 29.90
N LYS A 31 5.78 24.60 30.15
CA LYS A 31 5.73 26.07 30.05
C LYS A 31 5.99 26.70 31.39
N ASP A 32 6.92 27.63 31.41
CA ASP A 32 7.08 28.55 32.55
C ASP A 32 5.91 29.56 32.54
N PHE A 33 5.11 29.55 33.60
CA PHE A 33 3.93 30.41 33.72
C PHE A 33 4.26 31.90 33.78
N LYS A 34 5.45 32.26 34.28
CA LYS A 34 5.87 33.65 34.40
C LYS A 34 6.38 34.23 33.10
N THR A 35 7.22 33.48 32.40
CA THR A 35 7.86 33.94 31.18
C THR A 35 7.12 33.49 29.90
N LYS A 36 6.15 32.56 30.02
CA LYS A 36 5.45 31.87 28.92
C LYS A 36 6.39 31.15 27.95
N LYS A 37 7.65 30.96 28.31
CA LYS A 37 8.64 30.24 27.51
C LYS A 37 8.61 28.76 27.81
N SER A 38 8.90 27.95 26.79
CA SER A 38 9.14 26.53 26.98
C SER A 38 10.48 26.30 27.68
N ILE A 39 10.49 25.53 28.73
CA ILE A 39 11.67 25.11 29.48
C ILE A 39 11.74 23.59 29.54
N LEU A 40 12.93 23.04 29.75
CA LEU A 40 13.11 21.61 29.88
C LEU A 40 12.38 21.08 31.11
N LEU A 41 11.66 19.99 30.94
CA LEU A 41 11.03 19.29 32.05
C LEU A 41 12.11 18.66 32.92
N GLN A 42 12.08 19.01 34.21
CA GLN A 42 12.96 18.45 35.23
C GLN A 42 12.07 17.61 36.17
N SER A 43 12.09 16.31 35.98
CA SER A 43 11.40 15.38 36.85
C SER A 43 12.44 14.40 37.46
N LYS A 44 12.31 14.17 38.74
CA LYS A 44 13.06 13.10 39.45
C LYS A 44 12.31 11.78 39.40
N ASP A 45 11.02 11.82 39.06
CA ASP A 45 10.17 10.66 38.99
C ASP A 45 10.40 9.90 37.67
N SER A 46 10.21 8.60 37.71
CA SER A 46 10.27 7.79 36.50
C SER A 46 9.04 7.93 35.66
N LEU A 47 9.21 8.13 34.35
CA LEU A 47 8.15 8.10 33.37
C LEU A 47 7.91 6.66 32.91
N ASN A 48 6.67 6.25 32.74
CA ASN A 48 6.34 4.96 32.16
C ASN A 48 6.10 5.12 30.67
N VAL A 49 6.95 4.49 29.86
CA VAL A 49 6.83 4.49 28.38
C VAL A 49 6.17 3.18 27.97
N ILE A 50 5.05 3.27 27.28
CA ILE A 50 4.23 2.14 26.84
C ILE A 50 4.46 1.91 25.37
N PHE A 51 4.59 0.64 24.98
CA PHE A 51 4.67 0.18 23.61
C PHE A 51 3.42 -0.61 23.27
N SER A 52 2.70 -0.21 22.21
CA SER A 52 1.42 -0.79 21.80
C SER A 52 1.48 -1.32 20.36
N ASP A 53 0.75 -2.42 20.08
CA ASP A 53 0.64 -3.01 18.76
C ASP A 53 -0.39 -2.29 17.88
N ALA A 54 -0.57 -2.78 16.64
CA ALA A 54 -1.50 -2.22 15.66
C ALA A 54 -2.99 -2.23 16.10
N ASN A 55 -3.33 -3.02 17.11
CA ASN A 55 -4.66 -3.04 17.70
C ASN A 55 -4.78 -2.13 18.95
N GLY A 56 -3.74 -1.37 19.26
CA GLY A 56 -3.67 -0.54 20.46
C GLY A 56 -3.46 -1.36 21.76
N GLN A 57 -3.11 -2.64 21.65
CA GLN A 57 -2.85 -3.47 22.83
C GLN A 57 -1.42 -3.28 23.32
N LYS A 58 -1.27 -3.09 24.61
CA LYS A 58 0.05 -3.00 25.24
C LYS A 58 0.87 -4.27 24.96
N VAL A 59 2.05 -4.07 24.38
CA VAL A 59 3.04 -5.12 24.12
C VAL A 59 4.06 -5.18 25.23
N ASP A 60 4.61 -4.01 25.62
CA ASP A 60 5.65 -3.88 26.62
C ASP A 60 5.63 -2.49 27.26
N SER A 61 6.40 -2.28 28.32
CA SER A 61 6.61 -0.96 28.91
C SER A 61 7.94 -0.89 29.62
N VAL A 62 8.51 0.32 29.69
CA VAL A 62 9.78 0.57 30.38
C VAL A 62 9.68 1.86 31.20
N LYS A 63 10.23 1.84 32.41
CA LYS A 63 10.40 3.02 33.22
C LYS A 63 11.70 3.72 32.85
N VAL A 64 11.64 5.02 32.58
CA VAL A 64 12.78 5.86 32.22
C VAL A 64 12.83 7.10 33.12
N VAL A 65 14.02 7.66 33.29
CA VAL A 65 14.22 8.90 34.06
C VAL A 65 14.81 9.95 33.14
N LEU A 66 14.33 11.18 33.26
CA LEU A 66 14.86 12.32 32.53
C LEU A 66 16.29 12.64 33.00
N ASN A 67 17.18 12.84 32.06
CA ASN A 67 18.53 13.33 32.37
C ASN A 67 18.53 14.86 32.52
N TYR A 68 19.70 15.44 32.80
CA TYR A 68 19.86 16.89 32.98
C TYR A 68 19.35 17.72 31.81
N PHE A 69 19.34 17.16 30.60
CA PHE A 69 18.82 17.82 29.39
C PHE A 69 17.32 17.56 29.16
N GLY A 70 16.58 17.11 30.17
CA GLY A 70 15.16 16.82 30.03
C GLY A 70 14.87 15.71 29.01
N SER A 71 15.81 14.82 28.75
CA SER A 71 15.65 13.78 27.73
C SER A 71 15.90 12.38 28.31
N PHE A 72 15.31 11.39 27.62
CA PHE A 72 15.50 9.98 27.90
C PHE A 72 15.56 9.20 26.58
N ASN A 73 16.00 7.96 26.64
CA ASN A 73 15.99 7.04 25.53
C ASN A 73 15.69 5.61 26.00
N GLY A 74 15.29 4.78 25.05
CA GLY A 74 15.03 3.38 25.31
C GLY A 74 14.90 2.60 24.00
N LYS A 75 14.53 1.34 24.17
CA LYS A 75 14.30 0.44 23.03
C LYS A 75 13.25 -0.59 23.38
N PHE A 76 12.50 -1.04 22.33
CA PHE A 76 11.61 -2.18 22.41
C PHE A 76 11.92 -3.19 21.32
N LYS A 77 11.71 -4.47 21.58
CA LYS A 77 11.73 -5.50 20.54
C LYS A 77 10.32 -5.66 19.97
N ILE A 78 10.18 -5.52 18.67
CA ILE A 78 8.92 -5.71 17.96
C ILE A 78 8.62 -7.21 17.92
N PRO A 79 7.43 -7.66 18.37
CA PRO A 79 7.07 -9.07 18.35
C PRO A 79 6.93 -9.60 16.92
N GLU A 80 7.26 -10.88 16.72
CA GLU A 80 7.24 -11.54 15.41
C GLU A 80 5.84 -12.09 15.03
N ASN A 81 4.97 -12.27 16.02
CA ASN A 81 3.70 -12.96 15.91
C ASN A 81 2.47 -12.04 16.10
N LYS A 82 2.65 -10.75 15.88
CA LYS A 82 1.56 -9.76 15.92
C LYS A 82 1.17 -9.33 14.53
N LEU A 83 -0.04 -8.77 14.42
CA LEU A 83 -0.53 -8.19 13.18
C LEU A 83 0.37 -7.04 12.74
N ASN A 84 0.74 -7.02 11.46
CA ASN A 84 1.42 -5.88 10.84
C ASN A 84 0.51 -4.65 10.82
N GLY A 85 1.08 -3.46 10.88
CA GLY A 85 0.34 -2.21 10.88
C GLY A 85 1.06 -1.10 11.63
N GLU A 86 0.31 -0.12 12.08
CA GLU A 86 0.83 1.03 12.81
C GLU A 86 0.95 0.71 14.30
N PHE A 87 2.18 0.70 14.81
CA PHE A 87 2.53 0.52 16.22
C PHE A 87 2.79 1.87 16.87
N GLY A 88 2.57 1.97 18.18
CA GLY A 88 2.72 3.21 18.94
C GLY A 88 3.64 3.11 20.14
N ILE A 89 4.32 4.20 20.46
CA ILE A 89 5.00 4.41 21.73
C ILE A 89 4.42 5.67 22.36
N ASP A 90 3.96 5.60 23.58
CA ASP A 90 3.39 6.70 24.34
C ASP A 90 3.99 6.81 25.74
N VAL A 91 3.89 7.98 26.35
CA VAL A 91 4.28 8.23 27.74
C VAL A 91 3.02 8.36 28.57
N GLU A 92 2.86 7.45 29.54
CA GLU A 92 1.74 7.46 30.47
C GLU A 92 1.70 8.80 31.23
N ASP A 93 0.50 9.29 31.52
CA ASP A 93 0.23 10.55 32.20
C ASP A 93 0.58 11.86 31.44
N TYR A 94 1.10 11.76 30.21
CA TYR A 94 1.39 12.93 29.37
C TYR A 94 0.57 12.93 28.09
N ASN A 95 -0.49 13.73 28.07
CA ASN A 95 -1.38 13.86 26.90
C ASN A 95 -0.61 14.30 25.64
N ASN A 96 -0.98 13.71 24.48
CA ASN A 96 -0.34 13.99 23.18
C ASN A 96 1.18 13.75 23.14
N SER A 97 1.68 12.80 23.92
CA SER A 97 3.08 12.40 24.00
C SER A 97 3.27 11.02 23.41
N SER A 98 2.97 10.88 22.12
CA SER A 98 3.04 9.62 21.38
C SER A 98 3.81 9.77 20.07
N VAL A 99 4.35 8.67 19.57
CA VAL A 99 4.91 8.52 18.24
C VAL A 99 4.45 7.18 17.65
N SER A 100 4.10 7.18 16.37
CA SER A 100 3.74 5.97 15.64
C SER A 100 4.77 5.64 14.57
N PHE A 101 4.83 4.36 14.20
CA PHE A 101 5.67 3.82 13.15
C PHE A 101 5.05 2.57 12.55
N SER A 102 5.34 2.29 11.28
CA SER A 102 4.82 1.10 10.59
C SER A 102 5.66 -0.14 10.86
N VAL A 103 5.00 -1.26 11.12
CA VAL A 103 5.61 -2.59 11.15
C VAL A 103 5.09 -3.38 9.96
N GLU A 104 6.00 -3.71 9.04
CA GLU A 104 5.66 -4.36 7.77
C GLU A 104 6.61 -5.52 7.48
N GLU A 105 6.04 -6.67 7.09
CA GLU A 105 6.83 -7.77 6.57
C GLU A 105 7.00 -7.60 5.06
N TYR A 106 8.08 -6.98 4.65
CA TYR A 106 8.42 -6.87 3.24
C TYR A 106 8.97 -8.20 2.72
N LYS A 107 8.13 -8.96 2.05
CA LYS A 107 8.58 -10.11 1.24
C LYS A 107 9.06 -9.61 -0.11
N ARG A 108 10.35 -9.79 -0.41
CA ARG A 108 10.85 -9.47 -1.75
C ARG A 108 10.08 -10.29 -2.77
N PRO A 109 9.55 -9.66 -3.82
CA PRO A 109 8.90 -10.39 -4.90
C PRO A 109 9.87 -11.41 -5.50
N LYS A 110 9.38 -12.63 -5.70
CA LYS A 110 10.18 -13.71 -6.30
C LYS A 110 10.08 -13.72 -7.82
N PHE A 111 8.98 -13.21 -8.36
CA PHE A 111 8.72 -13.16 -9.79
C PHE A 111 7.97 -11.87 -10.16
N TYR A 112 7.91 -11.61 -11.44
CA TYR A 112 7.13 -10.52 -12.06
C TYR A 112 6.29 -11.07 -13.20
N THR A 113 5.24 -10.35 -13.59
CA THR A 113 4.40 -10.66 -14.73
C THR A 113 4.30 -9.42 -15.62
N GLU A 114 4.33 -9.64 -16.92
CA GLU A 114 4.22 -8.58 -17.93
C GLU A 114 3.44 -9.08 -19.13
N PHE A 115 2.82 -8.16 -19.87
CA PHE A 115 2.22 -8.45 -21.16
C PHE A 115 3.19 -8.14 -22.29
N GLU A 116 3.21 -9.00 -23.31
CA GLU A 116 3.91 -8.69 -24.55
C GLU A 116 3.22 -7.51 -25.25
N LYS A 117 4.00 -6.68 -25.96
CA LYS A 117 3.43 -5.59 -26.75
C LYS A 117 2.43 -6.13 -27.78
N VAL A 118 1.22 -5.63 -27.74
CA VAL A 118 0.21 -5.96 -28.71
C VAL A 118 0.66 -5.47 -30.08
N LYS A 119 0.67 -6.36 -31.07
CA LYS A 119 1.07 -6.08 -32.45
C LYS A 119 -0.17 -6.03 -33.34
N GLY A 120 -0.20 -5.06 -34.25
CA GLY A 120 -1.30 -4.90 -35.22
C GLY A 120 -2.38 -3.92 -34.78
N SER A 121 -3.42 -3.82 -35.59
CA SER A 121 -4.63 -3.04 -35.32
C SER A 121 -5.84 -3.98 -35.27
N PHE A 122 -6.75 -3.72 -34.36
CA PHE A 122 -7.96 -4.51 -34.18
C PHE A 122 -9.18 -3.66 -34.49
N ARG A 123 -10.19 -4.27 -35.09
CA ARG A 123 -11.47 -3.67 -35.30
C ARG A 123 -12.47 -4.14 -34.24
N VAL A 124 -13.49 -3.35 -34.05
CA VAL A 124 -14.64 -3.76 -33.25
C VAL A 124 -15.21 -5.08 -33.78
N GLY A 125 -15.39 -6.05 -32.89
CA GLY A 125 -15.84 -7.40 -33.23
C GLY A 125 -14.74 -8.42 -33.47
N ASP A 126 -13.49 -8.00 -33.62
CA ASP A 126 -12.37 -8.92 -33.76
C ASP A 126 -12.11 -9.70 -32.46
N THR A 127 -11.55 -10.89 -32.61
CA THR A 127 -10.99 -11.63 -31.48
C THR A 127 -9.58 -11.14 -31.23
N VAL A 128 -9.37 -10.55 -30.06
CA VAL A 128 -8.07 -10.09 -29.58
C VAL A 128 -7.40 -11.17 -28.78
N SER A 129 -6.11 -11.42 -29.04
CA SER A 129 -5.28 -12.37 -28.30
C SER A 129 -4.10 -11.63 -27.71
N ILE A 130 -3.98 -11.65 -26.39
CA ILE A 130 -2.90 -10.98 -25.65
C ILE A 130 -2.09 -12.04 -24.93
N THR A 131 -0.78 -12.04 -25.16
CA THR A 131 0.15 -12.93 -24.48
C THR A 131 0.79 -12.19 -23.31
N GLY A 132 0.77 -12.80 -22.14
CA GLY A 132 1.55 -12.40 -21.00
C GLY A 132 2.51 -13.48 -20.55
N PHE A 133 3.43 -13.14 -19.67
CA PHE A 133 4.36 -14.11 -19.10
C PHE A 133 4.64 -13.80 -17.63
N ALA A 134 4.99 -14.85 -16.87
CA ALA A 134 5.44 -14.78 -15.49
C ALA A 134 6.85 -15.35 -15.39
N LYS A 135 7.80 -14.58 -14.85
CA LYS A 135 9.20 -14.95 -14.77
C LYS A 135 9.80 -14.58 -13.42
N ALA A 136 10.52 -15.52 -12.81
CA ALA A 136 11.26 -15.27 -11.58
C ALA A 136 12.42 -14.28 -11.83
N TYR A 137 12.71 -13.44 -10.83
CA TYR A 137 13.90 -12.57 -10.88
C TYR A 137 15.22 -13.35 -10.97
N ALA A 138 15.21 -14.64 -10.57
CA ALA A 138 16.31 -15.56 -10.76
C ALA A 138 16.46 -16.08 -12.21
N GLY A 139 15.52 -15.72 -13.11
CA GLY A 139 15.56 -16.08 -14.53
C GLY A 139 14.69 -17.27 -14.92
N ASN A 140 14.19 -18.05 -13.97
CA ASN A 140 13.35 -19.23 -14.25
C ASN A 140 11.92 -18.80 -14.64
N ASN A 141 11.29 -19.56 -15.53
CA ASN A 141 9.90 -19.38 -15.87
C ASN A 141 8.99 -19.88 -14.74
N ILE A 142 7.83 -19.27 -14.57
CA ILE A 142 6.82 -19.68 -13.59
C ILE A 142 5.79 -20.53 -14.30
N ASP A 143 5.99 -21.84 -14.26
CA ASP A 143 5.10 -22.85 -14.86
C ASP A 143 3.91 -23.18 -13.94
N GLY A 144 2.75 -23.47 -14.52
CA GLY A 144 1.56 -23.92 -13.81
C GLY A 144 0.94 -22.91 -12.85
N ALA A 145 1.35 -21.63 -12.91
CA ALA A 145 0.77 -20.59 -12.09
C ALA A 145 -0.68 -20.30 -12.52
N LYS A 146 -1.56 -20.08 -11.54
CA LYS A 146 -2.93 -19.68 -11.78
C LYS A 146 -2.97 -18.22 -12.21
N VAL A 147 -3.60 -17.93 -13.35
CA VAL A 147 -3.79 -16.58 -13.88
C VAL A 147 -5.27 -16.23 -13.85
N SER A 148 -5.65 -15.33 -12.99
CA SER A 148 -7.00 -14.76 -12.94
C SER A 148 -6.99 -13.45 -13.73
N TYR A 149 -7.82 -13.32 -14.75
CA TYR A 149 -7.83 -12.13 -15.60
C TYR A 149 -9.19 -11.48 -15.70
N ARG A 150 -9.18 -10.20 -16.03
CA ARG A 150 -10.36 -9.38 -16.29
C ARG A 150 -10.09 -8.45 -17.47
N VAL A 151 -11.10 -8.29 -18.32
CA VAL A 151 -11.08 -7.36 -19.44
C VAL A 151 -12.21 -6.34 -19.27
N THR A 152 -11.83 -5.07 -19.24
CA THR A 152 -12.76 -3.95 -19.07
C THR A 152 -12.75 -3.09 -20.34
N ARG A 153 -13.93 -2.78 -20.86
CA ARG A 153 -14.12 -1.84 -21.97
C ARG A 153 -14.41 -0.45 -21.44
N ILE A 154 -13.79 0.56 -22.05
CA ILE A 154 -14.07 1.97 -21.82
C ILE A 154 -14.30 2.63 -23.17
N ALA A 155 -15.43 3.33 -23.34
CA ALA A 155 -15.66 4.11 -24.55
C ALA A 155 -15.06 5.52 -24.38
N ARG A 156 -14.43 6.01 -25.43
CA ARG A 156 -13.80 7.33 -25.51
C ARG A 156 -14.21 8.02 -26.80
N PHE A 157 -14.37 9.33 -26.76
CA PHE A 157 -14.71 10.15 -27.92
C PHE A 157 -13.50 10.99 -28.31
N LEU A 158 -13.06 10.89 -29.56
CA LEU A 158 -11.85 11.56 -30.06
C LEU A 158 -11.98 13.08 -30.11
N TYR A 159 -13.21 13.58 -30.39
CA TYR A 159 -13.47 15.00 -30.63
C TYR A 159 -14.54 15.54 -29.66
N PRO A 160 -14.32 15.61 -28.36
CA PRO A 160 -15.35 16.03 -27.39
C PRO A 160 -15.83 17.46 -27.62
N TRP A 161 -15.05 18.34 -28.25
CA TRP A 161 -15.42 19.72 -28.54
C TRP A 161 -16.38 19.87 -29.71
N MET A 162 -16.56 18.86 -30.57
CA MET A 162 -17.57 18.87 -31.64
C MET A 162 -18.99 18.72 -31.11
N PHE A 163 -19.15 18.29 -29.86
CA PHE A 163 -20.43 17.99 -29.22
C PHE A 163 -20.96 19.11 -28.33
N TRP A 164 -20.58 20.37 -28.55
CA TRP A 164 -20.96 21.53 -27.72
C TRP A 164 -22.48 21.69 -27.50
N ARG A 165 -23.30 20.95 -28.22
CA ARG A 165 -24.79 20.97 -28.11
C ARG A 165 -25.39 19.62 -27.72
N ILE A 166 -24.59 18.58 -27.50
CA ILE A 166 -25.08 17.24 -27.19
C ILE A 166 -24.52 16.87 -25.81
N ILE A 167 -25.42 16.40 -24.93
CA ILE A 167 -24.99 15.82 -23.63
C ILE A 167 -24.14 14.59 -23.95
N MET A 168 -22.87 14.66 -23.64
CA MET A 168 -21.98 13.49 -23.78
C MET A 168 -22.47 12.32 -22.93
N PRO A 169 -22.58 11.12 -23.51
CA PRO A 169 -22.90 9.95 -22.74
C PRO A 169 -21.79 9.72 -21.70
N HIS A 170 -22.18 9.61 -20.43
CA HIS A 170 -21.26 9.15 -19.41
C HIS A 170 -20.97 7.67 -19.64
N THR A 171 -19.76 7.36 -20.10
CA THR A 171 -19.31 5.99 -20.28
C THR A 171 -18.59 5.53 -19.03
N GLN A 172 -19.16 4.55 -18.36
CA GLN A 172 -18.48 3.88 -17.25
C GLN A 172 -17.71 2.67 -17.76
N PRO A 173 -16.55 2.34 -17.15
CA PRO A 173 -15.86 1.08 -17.42
C PRO A 173 -16.81 -0.10 -17.23
N LEU A 174 -16.92 -0.97 -18.23
CA LEU A 174 -17.73 -2.17 -18.16
C LEU A 174 -16.85 -3.40 -18.34
N GLU A 175 -16.91 -4.32 -17.38
CA GLU A 175 -16.27 -5.63 -17.51
C GLU A 175 -17.00 -6.43 -18.60
N ILE A 176 -16.26 -6.86 -19.63
CA ILE A 176 -16.81 -7.63 -20.75
C ILE A 176 -16.52 -9.12 -20.65
N THR A 177 -15.45 -9.49 -19.98
CA THR A 177 -15.10 -10.89 -19.71
C THR A 177 -14.09 -10.99 -18.57
N ASN A 178 -14.12 -12.13 -17.90
CA ASN A 178 -13.11 -12.56 -16.94
C ASN A 178 -12.89 -14.07 -17.06
N GLY A 179 -11.85 -14.57 -16.44
CA GLY A 179 -11.60 -16.01 -16.42
C GLY A 179 -10.36 -16.38 -15.65
N ILE A 180 -10.11 -17.68 -15.62
CA ILE A 180 -8.95 -18.30 -14.99
C ILE A 180 -8.29 -19.21 -16.01
N ILE A 181 -6.98 -19.02 -16.20
CA ILE A 181 -6.11 -19.84 -17.04
C ILE A 181 -4.84 -20.18 -16.26
N THR A 182 -3.93 -20.93 -16.85
CA THR A 182 -2.63 -21.28 -16.25
C THR A 182 -1.49 -20.89 -17.17
N THR A 183 -0.33 -20.61 -16.60
CA THR A 183 0.92 -20.45 -17.36
C THR A 183 1.39 -21.81 -17.88
N ASP A 184 2.02 -21.80 -19.04
CA ASP A 184 2.70 -22.97 -19.63
C ASP A 184 4.13 -23.14 -19.09
N ALA A 185 4.86 -24.15 -19.60
CA ALA A 185 6.25 -24.46 -19.22
C ALA A 185 7.23 -23.31 -19.51
N ASP A 186 6.89 -22.41 -20.45
CA ASP A 186 7.66 -21.20 -20.74
C ASP A 186 7.25 -20.02 -19.84
N GLY A 187 6.31 -20.23 -18.92
CA GLY A 187 5.72 -19.20 -18.05
C GLY A 187 4.76 -18.28 -18.78
N LYS A 188 4.31 -18.64 -19.98
CA LYS A 188 3.40 -17.83 -20.80
C LYS A 188 1.96 -18.19 -20.57
N PHE A 189 1.08 -17.18 -20.77
CA PHE A 189 -0.36 -17.36 -20.79
C PHE A 189 -0.97 -16.50 -21.89
N VAL A 190 -2.13 -16.92 -22.42
CA VAL A 190 -2.79 -16.22 -23.51
C VAL A 190 -4.24 -15.92 -23.14
N ILE A 191 -4.58 -14.64 -23.08
CA ILE A 191 -5.93 -14.15 -22.85
C ILE A 191 -6.58 -13.84 -24.22
N ARG A 192 -7.74 -14.43 -24.47
CA ARG A 192 -8.50 -14.21 -25.69
C ARG A 192 -9.86 -13.65 -25.36
N PHE A 193 -10.27 -12.57 -26.06
CA PHE A 193 -11.58 -11.98 -25.90
C PHE A 193 -12.07 -11.34 -27.20
N ALA A 194 -13.38 -11.21 -27.34
CA ALA A 194 -13.96 -10.46 -28.44
C ALA A 194 -13.99 -8.96 -28.09
N ALA A 195 -13.58 -8.11 -29.03
CA ALA A 195 -13.62 -6.66 -28.89
C ALA A 195 -15.07 -6.14 -29.05
N ILE A 196 -15.94 -6.43 -28.07
CA ILE A 196 -17.37 -6.12 -28.09
C ILE A 196 -17.59 -4.62 -27.89
N PRO A 197 -18.27 -3.91 -28.83
CA PRO A 197 -18.56 -2.49 -28.69
C PRO A 197 -19.68 -2.21 -27.69
N ASP A 198 -19.89 -0.95 -27.37
CA ASP A 198 -21.09 -0.50 -26.70
C ASP A 198 -22.18 -0.17 -27.72
N LEU A 199 -23.16 -1.05 -27.82
CA LEU A 199 -24.26 -0.87 -28.76
C LEU A 199 -25.29 0.20 -28.33
N SER A 200 -25.20 0.68 -27.09
CA SER A 200 -26.05 1.77 -26.59
C SER A 200 -25.60 3.15 -27.06
N LEU A 201 -24.36 3.25 -27.59
CA LEU A 201 -23.81 4.49 -28.09
C LEU A 201 -24.19 4.72 -29.57
N ASP A 202 -24.50 5.97 -29.91
CA ASP A 202 -24.77 6.34 -31.30
C ASP A 202 -23.48 6.23 -32.13
N LYS A 203 -23.52 5.43 -33.19
CA LYS A 203 -22.41 5.22 -34.12
C LYS A 203 -21.94 6.51 -34.79
N ASN A 204 -22.84 7.47 -34.96
CA ASN A 204 -22.52 8.76 -35.56
C ASN A 204 -21.62 9.63 -34.71
N THR A 205 -21.43 9.28 -33.41
CA THR A 205 -20.49 9.96 -32.51
C THR A 205 -19.06 9.42 -32.62
N ASP A 206 -18.83 8.44 -33.50
CA ASP A 206 -17.54 7.81 -33.78
C ASP A 206 -16.78 7.37 -32.47
N PRO A 207 -17.42 6.51 -31.66
CA PRO A 207 -16.83 6.10 -30.40
C PRO A 207 -15.63 5.19 -30.63
N VAL A 208 -14.54 5.44 -29.88
CA VAL A 208 -13.37 4.57 -29.80
C VAL A 208 -13.46 3.76 -28.52
N PHE A 209 -13.16 2.47 -28.59
CA PHE A 209 -13.21 1.57 -27.45
C PHE A 209 -11.80 1.17 -27.02
N ASP A 210 -11.44 1.51 -25.80
CA ASP A 210 -10.23 1.03 -25.15
C ASP A 210 -10.57 -0.23 -24.33
N TYR A 211 -9.75 -1.27 -24.46
CA TYR A 211 -9.90 -2.51 -23.71
C TYR A 211 -8.70 -2.65 -22.76
N LYS A 212 -8.98 -2.52 -21.46
CA LYS A 212 -8.00 -2.74 -20.41
C LYS A 212 -7.99 -4.20 -20.00
N VAL A 213 -6.85 -4.87 -20.11
CA VAL A 213 -6.64 -6.24 -19.64
C VAL A 213 -5.80 -6.20 -18.39
N GLU A 214 -6.28 -6.84 -17.34
CA GLU A 214 -5.59 -6.99 -16.06
C GLU A 214 -5.49 -8.48 -15.76
N ALA A 215 -4.36 -8.92 -15.23
CA ALA A 215 -4.13 -10.30 -14.84
C ALA A 215 -3.38 -10.39 -13.52
N ASP A 216 -3.87 -11.25 -12.63
CA ASP A 216 -3.23 -11.62 -11.38
C ASP A 216 -2.69 -13.04 -11.51
N VAL A 217 -1.36 -13.18 -11.45
CA VAL A 217 -0.67 -14.47 -11.52
C VAL A 217 -0.31 -14.92 -10.13
N THR A 218 -0.80 -16.10 -9.73
CA THR A 218 -0.51 -16.70 -8.42
C THR A 218 0.31 -17.98 -8.61
N ASP A 219 1.52 -18.01 -8.06
CA ASP A 219 2.38 -19.18 -8.11
C ASP A 219 1.92 -20.32 -7.19
N ILE A 220 2.57 -21.46 -7.27
CA ILE A 220 2.27 -22.64 -6.43
C ILE A 220 2.48 -22.41 -4.92
N ASN A 221 3.23 -21.37 -4.54
CA ASN A 221 3.48 -20.99 -3.14
C ASN A 221 2.48 -19.95 -2.63
N GLY A 222 1.52 -19.54 -3.47
CA GLY A 222 0.50 -18.56 -3.13
C GLY A 222 0.96 -17.10 -3.27
N GLU A 223 2.13 -16.83 -3.84
CA GLU A 223 2.54 -15.47 -4.13
C GLU A 223 1.81 -14.96 -5.38
N THR A 224 1.19 -13.77 -5.29
CA THR A 224 0.43 -13.17 -6.40
C THR A 224 1.13 -11.91 -6.92
N ARG A 225 1.14 -11.75 -8.25
CA ARG A 225 1.63 -10.55 -8.95
C ARG A 225 0.64 -10.14 -10.02
N SER A 226 0.43 -8.83 -10.13
CA SER A 226 -0.48 -8.21 -11.10
C SER A 226 0.31 -7.67 -12.28
N GLY A 227 -0.26 -7.80 -13.50
CA GLY A 227 0.24 -7.28 -14.77
C GLY A 227 -0.81 -6.47 -15.52
#